data_4e968be5c6d29efffc0049337d4d6853
#
_entry.id   4e968be5c6d29efffc0049337d4d6853
#
_cell.length_a   1.000
_cell.length_b   1.000
_cell.length_c   1.000
_cell.angle_alpha   90.00
_cell.angle_beta   90.00
_cell.angle_gamma   90.00
#
_symmetry.space_group_name_H-M   'P 1'
#
loop_
_entity.id
_entity.type
_entity.pdbx_description
1 polymer ?
#
loop_
_entity_poly.entity_id
_entity_poly.type
_entity_poly.pdbx_seq_one_letter_code
_entity_poly.pdbx_strand_id
1 'polypeptide(L)'
;GSDRIDNIRSLIPELAGVVEITIPSLLSQHIVSKSIAKNNKMKVPIIGLIENMAGYTCPHCEKEGPLFEGENVEILAKQKNIPYLGKIPFDTRIGRKTDSGSLYYIDNKGSVTGKAINSVVEKILKSIK
;
A
#
# COMPACT_ATOMS: atom_id res chain seq x y z
N GLY A 1 5.94 6.26 -13.69
CA GLY A 1 5.38 7.53 -14.04
C GLY A 1 3.90 7.48 -14.37
N SER A 2 3.32 8.64 -14.63
CA SER A 2 1.89 8.77 -14.88
C SER A 2 1.40 8.05 -16.16
N ASP A 3 2.31 7.69 -17.05
CA ASP A 3 1.97 7.02 -18.33
C ASP A 3 1.76 5.52 -18.18
N ARG A 4 2.17 4.94 -17.07
CA ARG A 4 2.09 3.49 -16.84
C ARG A 4 0.65 2.99 -16.85
N ILE A 5 -0.25 3.73 -16.25
CA ILE A 5 -1.66 3.30 -16.16
C ILE A 5 -2.32 3.32 -17.54
N ASP A 6 -1.99 4.30 -18.39
CA ASP A 6 -2.49 4.36 -19.76
C ASP A 6 -2.05 3.13 -20.54
N ASN A 7 -0.76 2.76 -20.45
CA ASN A 7 -0.21 1.61 -21.15
C ASN A 7 -0.82 0.30 -20.65
N ILE A 8 -0.95 0.13 -19.33
CA ILE A 8 -1.55 -1.08 -18.75
C ILE A 8 -3.00 -1.19 -19.19
N ARG A 9 -3.76 -0.09 -19.15
CA ARG A 9 -5.17 -0.09 -19.50
C ARG A 9 -5.42 -0.43 -20.97
N SER A 10 -4.54 0.00 -21.87
CA SER A 10 -4.64 -0.34 -23.29
C SER A 10 -4.41 -1.83 -23.54
N LEU A 11 -3.57 -2.48 -22.72
CA LEU A 11 -3.27 -3.90 -22.81
C LEU A 11 -4.28 -4.78 -22.07
N ILE A 12 -4.88 -4.25 -20.99
CA ILE A 12 -5.84 -4.97 -20.14
C ILE A 12 -7.07 -4.08 -19.96
N PRO A 13 -7.97 -4.02 -20.94
CA PRO A 13 -9.14 -3.13 -20.88
C PRO A 13 -10.15 -3.50 -19.79
N GLU A 14 -10.19 -4.76 -19.35
CA GLU A 14 -11.04 -5.24 -18.27
C GLU A 14 -10.42 -5.12 -16.87
N LEU A 15 -9.50 -4.20 -16.69
CA LEU A 15 -8.86 -3.95 -15.41
C LEU A 15 -9.89 -3.64 -14.31
N ALA A 16 -9.89 -4.42 -13.22
CA ALA A 16 -10.84 -4.25 -12.11
C ALA A 16 -10.62 -2.94 -11.35
N GLY A 17 -9.38 -2.48 -11.29
CA GLY A 17 -9.05 -1.25 -10.59
C GLY A 17 -7.57 -1.20 -10.24
N VAL A 18 -7.20 -0.15 -9.51
CA VAL A 18 -5.83 0.05 -9.05
C VAL A 18 -5.79 0.19 -7.53
N VAL A 19 -4.68 -0.17 -6.94
CA VAL A 19 -4.39 0.07 -5.53
C VAL A 19 -3.32 1.16 -5.48
N GLU A 20 -3.59 2.22 -4.73
CA GLU A 20 -2.63 3.28 -4.50
C GLU A 20 -1.81 2.97 -3.25
N ILE A 21 -0.52 3.22 -3.29
CA ILE A 21 0.39 2.97 -2.16
C ILE A 21 1.19 4.24 -1.89
N THR A 22 1.27 4.63 -0.63
CA THR A 22 2.07 5.76 -0.18
C THR A 22 2.81 5.44 1.10
N ILE A 23 3.94 6.11 1.32
CA ILE A 23 4.57 6.16 2.64
C ILE A 23 4.03 7.41 3.37
N PRO A 24 4.09 7.46 4.71
CA PRO A 24 3.50 8.57 5.48
C PRO A 24 4.41 9.81 5.53
N SER A 25 4.91 10.25 4.38
CA SER A 25 5.65 11.49 4.23
C SER A 25 4.83 12.49 3.42
N LEU A 26 5.02 13.78 3.68
CA LEU A 26 4.27 14.82 2.97
C LEU A 26 4.49 14.76 1.46
N LEU A 27 5.73 14.53 1.03
CA LEU A 27 6.05 14.45 -0.40
C LEU A 27 5.33 13.28 -1.07
N SER A 28 5.39 12.11 -0.44
CA SER A 28 4.74 10.91 -0.99
C SER A 28 3.23 11.05 -1.03
N GLN A 29 2.64 11.66 -0.01
CA GLN A 29 1.20 11.94 0.01
C GLN A 29 0.78 12.90 -1.09
N HIS A 30 1.62 13.90 -1.39
CA HIS A 30 1.38 14.82 -2.49
C HIS A 30 1.42 14.09 -3.84
N ILE A 31 2.40 13.22 -4.03
CA ILE A 31 2.55 12.44 -5.26
C ILE A 31 1.37 11.49 -5.44
N VAL A 32 0.97 10.77 -4.40
CA VAL A 32 -0.17 9.85 -4.51
C VAL A 32 -1.49 10.59 -4.73
N SER A 33 -1.63 11.79 -4.18
CA SER A 33 -2.80 12.64 -4.43
C SER A 33 -2.96 12.98 -5.90
N LYS A 34 -1.86 13.26 -6.58
CA LYS A 34 -1.87 13.50 -8.03
C LYS A 34 -2.24 12.24 -8.81
N SER A 35 -1.73 11.08 -8.39
CA SER A 35 -2.07 9.80 -8.99
C SER A 35 -3.56 9.49 -8.85
N ILE A 36 -4.12 9.70 -7.66
CA ILE A 36 -5.55 9.52 -7.40
C ILE A 36 -6.38 10.42 -8.32
N ALA A 37 -6.02 11.70 -8.43
CA ALA A 37 -6.71 12.64 -9.29
C ALA A 37 -6.68 12.20 -10.75
N LYS A 38 -5.54 11.72 -11.23
CA LYS A 38 -5.40 11.21 -12.59
C LYS A 38 -6.28 9.98 -12.82
N ASN A 39 -6.26 9.02 -11.91
CA ASN A 39 -7.07 7.82 -12.03
C ASN A 39 -8.56 8.16 -12.04
N ASN A 40 -9.00 9.10 -11.19
CA ASN A 40 -10.38 9.57 -11.20
C ASN A 40 -10.76 10.22 -12.53
N LYS A 41 -9.88 11.05 -13.08
CA LYS A 41 -10.10 11.70 -14.38
C LYS A 41 -10.22 10.70 -15.51
N MET A 42 -9.43 9.64 -15.49
CA MET A 42 -9.45 8.56 -16.47
C MET A 42 -10.56 7.54 -16.22
N LYS A 43 -11.34 7.70 -15.14
CA LYS A 43 -12.38 6.76 -14.73
C LYS A 43 -11.85 5.35 -14.46
N VAL A 44 -10.63 5.27 -13.94
CA VAL A 44 -10.05 4.01 -13.46
C VAL A 44 -10.52 3.81 -12.03
N PRO A 45 -11.17 2.70 -11.70
CA PRO A 45 -11.59 2.45 -10.32
C PRO A 45 -10.39 2.35 -9.39
N ILE A 46 -10.48 3.00 -8.22
CA ILE A 46 -9.46 2.91 -7.18
C ILE A 46 -9.99 1.99 -6.09
N ILE A 47 -9.34 0.84 -5.91
CA ILE A 47 -9.73 -0.16 -4.91
C ILE A 47 -9.47 0.40 -3.50
N GLY A 48 -8.38 1.11 -3.31
CA GLY A 48 -8.08 1.75 -2.05
C GLY A 48 -6.64 2.21 -1.94
N LEU A 49 -6.30 2.71 -0.75
CA LEU A 49 -4.99 3.26 -0.41
C LEU A 49 -4.33 2.39 0.67
N ILE A 50 -3.09 2.01 0.43
CA ILE A 50 -2.24 1.30 1.40
C ILE A 50 -1.18 2.26 1.91
N GLU A 51 -1.01 2.28 3.22
CA GLU A 51 0.10 2.98 3.87
C GLU A 51 1.26 2.01 4.04
N ASN A 52 2.36 2.24 3.33
CA ASN A 52 3.57 1.45 3.45
C ASN A 52 4.57 2.16 4.36
N MET A 53 5.49 1.42 4.95
CA MET A 53 6.46 1.97 5.91
C MET A 53 5.78 2.80 7.01
N ALA A 54 4.66 2.28 7.51
CA ALA A 54 3.80 2.98 8.47
C ALA A 54 4.43 3.12 9.86
N GLY A 55 5.50 2.43 10.10
CA GLY A 55 6.28 2.44 11.32
C GLY A 55 7.39 1.41 11.19
N TYR A 56 8.28 1.37 12.16
CA TYR A 56 9.36 0.40 12.20
C TYR A 56 8.96 -0.74 13.14
N THR A 57 9.06 -1.96 12.66
CA THR A 57 8.87 -3.15 13.49
C THR A 57 10.24 -3.69 13.90
N CYS A 58 10.47 -3.75 15.21
CA CYS A 58 11.73 -4.29 15.74
C CYS A 58 11.81 -5.79 15.46
N PRO A 59 12.89 -6.27 14.80
CA PRO A 59 13.03 -7.70 14.49
C PRO A 59 13.25 -8.58 15.71
N HIS A 60 13.56 -8.00 16.85
CA HIS A 60 13.83 -8.74 18.09
C HIS A 60 12.62 -8.86 19.01
N CYS A 61 11.83 -7.78 19.15
CA CYS A 61 10.73 -7.75 20.12
C CYS A 61 9.35 -7.48 19.50
N GLU A 62 9.25 -7.32 18.21
CA GLU A 62 8.01 -7.04 17.45
C GLU A 62 7.31 -5.73 17.83
N LYS A 63 7.95 -4.85 18.60
CA LYS A 63 7.38 -3.54 18.92
C LYS A 63 7.46 -2.62 17.72
N GLU A 64 6.38 -1.86 17.52
CA GLU A 64 6.30 -0.86 16.46
C GLU A 64 6.62 0.52 17.01
N GLY A 65 7.27 1.34 16.20
CA GLY A 65 7.52 2.74 16.49
C GLY A 65 7.37 3.57 15.21
N PRO A 66 7.18 4.90 15.35
CA PRO A 66 7.04 5.76 14.18
C PRO A 66 8.34 5.86 13.41
N LEU A 67 8.26 5.85 12.08
CA LEU A 67 9.39 6.02 11.18
C LEU A 67 9.41 7.41 10.54
N PHE A 68 8.23 7.98 10.31
CA PHE A 68 8.07 9.32 9.74
C PHE A 68 7.16 10.14 10.63
N GLU A 69 7.45 11.44 10.71
CA GLU A 69 6.54 12.42 11.28
C GLU A 69 5.74 13.02 10.12
N GLY A 70 4.62 12.42 9.82
CA GLY A 70 3.80 12.85 8.70
C GLY A 70 2.34 12.90 9.05
N GLU A 71 1.56 13.35 8.09
CA GLU A 71 0.12 13.36 8.24
C GLU A 71 -0.45 11.94 8.21
N ASN A 72 -1.59 11.78 8.85
CA ASN A 72 -2.29 10.52 8.89
C ASN A 72 -2.82 10.13 7.50
N VAL A 73 -2.31 9.03 6.95
CA VAL A 73 -2.69 8.54 5.62
C VAL A 73 -4.17 8.13 5.57
N GLU A 74 -4.72 7.66 6.68
CA GLU A 74 -6.15 7.35 6.75
C GLU A 74 -7.02 8.58 6.55
N ILE A 75 -6.60 9.74 7.08
CA ILE A 75 -7.29 11.01 6.84
C ILE A 75 -7.22 11.37 5.36
N LEU A 76 -6.06 11.19 4.73
CA LEU A 76 -5.92 11.44 3.29
C LEU A 76 -6.89 10.57 2.47
N ALA A 77 -7.02 9.30 2.81
CA ALA A 77 -7.97 8.42 2.15
C ALA A 77 -9.41 8.93 2.26
N LYS A 78 -9.80 9.39 3.45
CA LYS A 78 -11.13 9.98 3.67
C LYS A 78 -11.33 11.24 2.85
N GLN A 79 -10.34 12.13 2.80
CA GLN A 79 -10.41 13.36 2.01
C GLN A 79 -10.56 13.09 0.51
N LYS A 80 -9.94 12.02 0.03
CA LYS A 80 -10.01 11.61 -1.37
C LYS A 80 -11.18 10.68 -1.68
N ASN A 81 -11.96 10.33 -0.68
CA ASN A 81 -13.12 9.46 -0.80
C ASN A 81 -12.78 8.09 -1.38
N ILE A 82 -11.68 7.51 -0.91
CA ILE A 82 -11.25 6.15 -1.27
C ILE A 82 -11.07 5.31 -0.02
N PRO A 83 -11.25 3.98 -0.12
CA PRO A 83 -11.04 3.10 1.05
C PRO A 83 -9.60 3.12 1.55
N TYR A 84 -9.44 3.14 2.87
CA TYR A 84 -8.14 2.90 3.50
C TYR A 84 -8.01 1.40 3.74
N LEU A 85 -7.08 0.76 3.02
CA LEU A 85 -6.95 -0.71 3.07
C LEU A 85 -6.11 -1.19 4.25
N GLY A 86 -5.30 -0.34 4.81
CA GLY A 86 -4.50 -0.67 5.98
C GLY A 86 -3.08 -0.17 5.86
N LYS A 87 -2.26 -0.54 6.86
CA LYS A 87 -0.86 -0.13 6.93
C LYS A 87 0.04 -1.33 7.05
N ILE A 88 1.22 -1.23 6.43
CA ILE A 88 2.27 -2.25 6.48
C ILE A 88 3.49 -1.58 7.11
N PRO A 89 4.02 -2.12 8.21
CA PRO A 89 5.20 -1.54 8.85
C PRO A 89 6.46 -1.76 8.03
N PHE A 90 7.46 -0.91 8.24
CA PHE A 90 8.80 -1.15 7.74
C PHE A 90 9.44 -2.26 8.56
N ASP A 91 9.79 -3.36 7.91
CA ASP A 91 10.38 -4.52 8.55
C ASP A 91 11.61 -4.94 7.73
N THR A 92 12.79 -4.84 8.33
CA THR A 92 14.06 -5.15 7.64
C THR A 92 14.13 -6.58 7.15
N ARG A 93 13.35 -7.49 7.75
CA ARG A 93 13.32 -8.90 7.35
C ARG A 93 12.75 -9.09 5.95
N ILE A 94 11.87 -8.19 5.49
CA ILE A 94 11.29 -8.25 4.14
C ILE A 94 12.40 -8.13 3.09
N GLY A 95 13.23 -7.10 3.21
CA GLY A 95 14.34 -6.88 2.28
C GLY A 95 15.33 -8.03 2.27
N ARG A 96 15.72 -8.50 3.44
CA ARG A 96 16.66 -9.63 3.57
C ARG A 96 16.14 -10.89 2.90
N LYS A 97 14.87 -11.22 3.07
CA LYS A 97 14.25 -12.39 2.45
C LYS A 97 14.18 -12.24 0.94
N THR A 98 13.80 -11.07 0.47
CA THR A 98 13.74 -10.76 -0.97
C THR A 98 15.12 -10.92 -1.61
N ASP A 99 16.16 -10.38 -0.97
CA ASP A 99 17.54 -10.46 -1.46
C ASP A 99 18.04 -11.90 -1.53
N SER A 100 17.57 -12.76 -0.63
CA SER A 100 17.91 -14.19 -0.64
C SER A 100 17.04 -15.03 -1.58
N GLY A 101 16.09 -14.41 -2.29
CA GLY A 101 15.17 -15.09 -3.21
C GLY A 101 14.00 -15.77 -2.52
N SER A 102 13.76 -15.47 -1.26
CA SER A 102 12.64 -16.02 -0.48
C SER A 102 11.51 -15.01 -0.36
N LEU A 103 10.28 -15.49 -0.16
CA LEU A 103 9.13 -14.64 0.11
C LEU A 103 8.92 -14.54 1.62
N TYR A 104 9.05 -13.33 2.13
CA TYR A 104 8.91 -13.06 3.57
C TYR A 104 7.59 -13.57 4.13
N TYR A 105 6.47 -13.31 3.40
CA TYR A 105 5.14 -13.65 3.88
C TYR A 105 4.96 -15.14 4.15
N ILE A 106 5.52 -16.01 3.29
CA ILE A 106 5.37 -17.46 3.41
C ILE A 106 5.92 -17.96 4.74
N ASP A 107 7.08 -17.46 5.16
CA ASP A 107 7.76 -17.90 6.38
C ASP A 107 7.31 -17.15 7.65
N ASN A 108 6.58 -16.03 7.49
CA ASN A 108 6.29 -15.10 8.59
C ASN A 108 4.82 -14.70 8.69
N LYS A 109 3.91 -15.58 8.30
CA LYS A 109 2.46 -15.31 8.30
C LYS A 109 1.91 -14.89 9.67
N GLY A 110 2.47 -15.42 10.74
CA GLY A 110 2.03 -15.13 12.11
C GLY A 110 2.66 -13.89 12.71
N SER A 111 3.62 -13.25 12.06
CA SER A 111 4.25 -12.02 12.54
C SER A 111 3.30 -10.82 12.42
N VAL A 112 3.63 -9.73 13.12
CA VAL A 112 2.87 -8.47 13.01
C VAL A 112 2.81 -8.01 11.55
N THR A 113 3.93 -8.03 10.84
CA THR A 113 4.02 -7.64 9.44
C THR A 113 3.23 -8.60 8.53
N GLY A 114 3.36 -9.91 8.75
CA GLY A 114 2.60 -10.91 8.00
C GLY A 114 1.10 -10.75 8.15
N LYS A 115 0.63 -10.49 9.36
CA LYS A 115 -0.79 -10.23 9.62
C LYS A 115 -1.26 -8.95 8.94
N ALA A 116 -0.44 -7.90 8.93
CA ALA A 116 -0.77 -6.65 8.26
C ALA A 116 -0.93 -6.86 6.75
N ILE A 117 0.00 -7.58 6.13
CA ILE A 117 -0.07 -7.92 4.70
C ILE A 117 -1.34 -8.71 4.40
N ASN A 118 -1.64 -9.73 5.21
CA ASN A 118 -2.82 -10.57 5.03
C ASN A 118 -4.12 -9.76 5.13
N SER A 119 -4.20 -8.85 6.10
CA SER A 119 -5.37 -7.99 6.28
C SER A 119 -5.63 -7.12 5.04
N VAL A 120 -4.57 -6.54 4.48
CA VAL A 120 -4.67 -5.72 3.26
C VAL A 120 -5.14 -6.57 2.07
N VAL A 121 -4.53 -7.74 1.89
CA VAL A 121 -4.90 -8.65 0.79
C VAL A 121 -6.36 -9.07 0.88
N GLU A 122 -6.85 -9.41 2.06
CA GLU A 122 -8.26 -9.78 2.26
C GLU A 122 -9.22 -8.65 1.86
N LYS A 123 -8.88 -7.40 2.22
CA LYS A 123 -9.71 -6.25 1.85
C LYS A 123 -9.72 -6.01 0.35
N ILE A 124 -8.59 -6.19 -0.33
CA ILE A 124 -8.52 -6.12 -1.79
C ILE A 124 -9.41 -7.18 -2.42
N LEU A 125 -9.31 -8.43 -1.98
CA LEU A 125 -10.10 -9.53 -2.52
C LEU A 125 -11.61 -9.32 -2.33
N LYS A 126 -12.03 -8.78 -1.20
CA LYS A 126 -13.44 -8.44 -0.96
C LYS A 126 -13.93 -7.34 -1.89
N SER A 127 -13.07 -6.41 -2.27
CA SER A 127 -13.44 -5.28 -3.12
C SER A 127 -13.67 -5.66 -4.58
N ILE A 128 -13.03 -6.74 -5.04
CA ILE A 128 -13.09 -7.16 -6.45
C ILE A 128 -14.02 -8.34 -6.70
N LYS A 129 -14.68 -8.83 -5.67
CA LYS A 129 -15.67 -9.90 -5.79
C LYS A 129 -17.07 -9.36 -6.06
#